data_79911b62de64563980233ec01a4d90e9
#
_entry.id   79911b62de64563980233ec01a4d90e9
#
_cell.length_a   1.000
_cell.length_b   1.000
_cell.length_c   1.000
_cell.angle_alpha   90.00
_cell.angle_beta   90.00
_cell.angle_gamma   90.00
#
_symmetry.space_group_name_H-M   'P 1'
#
loop_
_entity.id
_entity.type
_entity.pdbx_description
1 polymer ?
#
loop_
_entity_poly.entity_id
_entity_poly.type
_entity_poly.pdbx_seq_one_letter_code
_entity_poly.pdbx_strand_id
1 'polypeptide(L)'
;NGNINADIKLSGPNRSNLNLEAKAFGKGWTNKLKSINANEINPFKATFNGNLASGTWDFSLLNFNFSLLSLVAPIPSSIEGYFGLKGKYSLGNTTPRVTADLIIRDTVIYNRNIILDNGNILFKDNYLEFDNSIRDKSSANPVKLSGTYPLISSYPIDLKVESHGDGLAFLTGLTKGNVSWNSGITDLSLLIGGTPAKPLANGFLILKNCELLFQDKEINNLNSTIVFDFNRVEVRKLKANIGSKGIITSQGGISLFDSTFNESEPLVFSIEKTRIKTAFTDIRVSSKIIVDGSILKPKLAGEVFISEGSVFAKRANNQDKNASEKSD
;
A
#
# COMPACT_ATOMS: atom_id res chain seq x y z
N ASN A 1 -0.20 24.69 -9.67
CA ASN A 1 0.78 25.74 -9.94
C ASN A 1 1.78 25.81 -8.80
N GLY A 2 3.07 25.97 -9.12
CA GLY A 2 4.14 26.12 -8.14
C GLY A 2 5.32 26.80 -8.80
N ASN A 3 6.19 27.38 -8.00
CA ASN A 3 7.41 28.03 -8.46
C ASN A 3 8.62 27.17 -8.13
N ILE A 4 9.53 26.99 -9.09
CA ILE A 4 10.86 26.39 -8.87
C ILE A 4 11.89 27.49 -9.13
N ASN A 5 12.78 27.69 -8.16
CA ASN A 5 13.99 28.45 -8.32
C ASN A 5 15.16 27.47 -8.36
N ALA A 6 16.04 27.62 -9.33
CA ALA A 6 17.23 26.79 -9.45
C ALA A 6 18.46 27.66 -9.66
N ASP A 7 19.51 27.35 -8.91
CA ASP A 7 20.82 27.96 -9.01
C ASP A 7 21.85 26.90 -9.42
N ILE A 8 22.64 27.15 -10.44
CA ILE A 8 23.71 26.28 -10.91
C ILE A 8 25.02 27.07 -10.90
N LYS A 9 26.02 26.52 -10.21
CA LYS A 9 27.34 27.11 -10.12
C LYS A 9 28.40 26.09 -10.57
N LEU A 10 29.25 26.53 -11.50
CA LEU A 10 30.46 25.82 -11.91
C LEU A 10 31.67 26.58 -11.40
N SER A 11 32.61 25.89 -10.76
CA SER A 11 33.83 26.46 -10.24
C SER A 11 34.98 25.44 -10.32
N GLY A 12 36.19 25.89 -10.55
CA GLY A 12 37.36 25.01 -10.59
C GLY A 12 38.59 25.70 -11.18
N PRO A 13 39.79 25.15 -10.94
CA PRO A 13 41.05 25.72 -11.39
C PRO A 13 41.26 25.60 -12.92
N ASN A 14 40.64 24.62 -13.56
CA ASN A 14 40.70 24.39 -15.00
C ASN A 14 39.54 23.58 -15.50
N ARG A 15 39.38 23.41 -16.84
CA ARG A 15 38.24 22.69 -17.47
C ARG A 15 38.19 21.22 -17.10
N SER A 16 39.32 20.61 -16.70
CA SER A 16 39.39 19.19 -16.34
C SER A 16 39.03 18.94 -14.87
N ASN A 17 38.99 19.96 -14.03
CA ASN A 17 38.68 19.82 -12.60
C ASN A 17 37.64 20.88 -12.18
N LEU A 18 36.43 20.63 -12.60
CA LEU A 18 35.27 21.51 -12.31
C LEU A 18 34.38 20.89 -11.23
N ASN A 19 34.03 21.69 -10.26
CA ASN A 19 32.96 21.40 -9.32
C ASN A 19 31.64 21.95 -9.84
N LEU A 20 30.60 21.11 -9.81
CA LEU A 20 29.25 21.48 -10.12
C LEU A 20 28.43 21.51 -8.82
N GLU A 21 27.82 22.61 -8.54
CA GLU A 21 26.84 22.78 -7.48
C GLU A 21 25.51 23.20 -8.10
N ALA A 22 24.46 22.40 -7.88
CA ALA A 22 23.13 22.75 -8.30
C ALA A 22 22.17 22.69 -7.10
N LYS A 23 21.33 23.70 -6.97
CA LYS A 23 20.31 23.80 -5.92
C LYS A 23 18.99 24.15 -6.55
N ALA A 24 17.93 23.48 -6.16
CA ALA A 24 16.57 23.81 -6.56
C ALA A 24 15.66 23.85 -5.33
N PHE A 25 14.77 24.82 -5.32
CA PHE A 25 13.77 25.01 -4.28
C PHE A 25 12.40 25.18 -4.94
N GLY A 26 11.40 24.48 -4.42
CA GLY A 26 10.04 24.60 -4.90
C GLY A 26 9.09 25.04 -3.80
N LYS A 27 8.22 26.00 -4.10
CA LYS A 27 7.16 26.47 -3.20
C LYS A 27 5.80 26.41 -3.90
N GLY A 28 4.74 26.22 -3.12
CA GLY A 28 3.37 26.40 -3.58
C GLY A 28 2.89 25.35 -4.59
N TRP A 29 3.47 24.17 -4.58
CA TRP A 29 3.03 23.09 -5.45
C TRP A 29 1.70 22.56 -4.94
N THR A 30 0.62 22.90 -5.65
CA THR A 30 -0.72 22.40 -5.37
C THR A 30 -1.17 21.49 -6.50
N ASN A 31 -1.64 20.31 -6.16
CA ASN A 31 -2.41 19.50 -7.09
C ASN A 31 -3.84 20.08 -7.14
N LYS A 32 -4.41 20.26 -8.35
CA LYS A 32 -5.78 20.80 -8.54
C LYS A 32 -6.88 20.03 -7.80
N LEU A 33 -6.58 18.86 -7.26
CA LEU A 33 -7.54 17.97 -6.57
C LEU A 33 -7.64 18.17 -5.06
N LYS A 34 -6.68 18.87 -4.43
CA LYS A 34 -6.76 19.25 -3.01
C LYS A 34 -6.20 20.66 -2.86
N SER A 35 -6.95 21.56 -2.24
CA SER A 35 -6.42 22.81 -1.74
C SER A 35 -5.49 22.50 -0.56
N ILE A 36 -4.21 22.32 -0.85
CA ILE A 36 -3.18 22.28 0.18
C ILE A 36 -3.11 23.70 0.71
N ASN A 37 -3.30 23.87 2.01
CA ASN A 37 -3.22 25.17 2.67
C ASN A 37 -1.94 25.89 2.24
N ALA A 38 -2.08 27.12 1.78
CA ALA A 38 -1.01 27.98 1.26
C ALA A 38 0.12 28.28 2.27
N ASN A 39 0.01 27.77 3.48
CA ASN A 39 0.97 27.87 4.59
C ASN A 39 1.91 26.67 4.71
N GLU A 40 2.11 25.90 3.64
CA GLU A 40 3.11 24.85 3.66
C GLU A 40 4.51 25.41 3.93
N ILE A 41 4.97 25.21 5.15
CA ILE A 41 6.17 25.81 5.72
C ILE A 41 7.44 25.17 5.14
N ASN A 42 7.33 24.00 4.52
CA ASN A 42 8.48 23.21 4.04
C ASN A 42 8.52 23.12 2.51
N PRO A 43 9.26 24.04 1.84
CA PRO A 43 9.51 23.88 0.41
C PRO A 43 10.32 22.59 0.15
N PHE A 44 10.07 21.93 -0.98
CA PHE A 44 11.00 20.89 -1.38
C PHE A 44 12.37 21.51 -1.69
N LYS A 45 13.41 20.77 -1.37
CA LYS A 45 14.79 21.16 -1.60
C LYS A 45 15.52 20.04 -2.31
N ALA A 46 16.08 20.33 -3.47
CA ALA A 46 16.99 19.44 -4.17
C ALA A 46 18.38 20.06 -4.22
N THR A 47 19.41 19.28 -3.93
CA THR A 47 20.80 19.68 -4.05
C THR A 47 21.58 18.62 -4.78
N PHE A 48 22.52 19.05 -5.61
CA PHE A 48 23.46 18.18 -6.30
C PHE A 48 24.82 18.87 -6.28
N ASN A 49 25.82 18.20 -5.77
CA ASN A 49 27.17 18.74 -5.61
C ASN A 49 28.22 17.66 -5.88
N GLY A 50 29.19 17.97 -6.73
CA GLY A 50 30.23 17.02 -7.03
C GLY A 50 31.29 17.57 -7.96
N ASN A 51 32.32 16.75 -8.17
CA ASN A 51 33.43 17.09 -9.01
C ASN A 51 33.42 16.25 -10.29
N LEU A 52 33.52 16.90 -11.44
CA LEU A 52 33.49 16.25 -12.76
C LEU A 52 34.70 15.32 -12.99
N ALA A 53 35.84 15.63 -12.41
CA ALA A 53 37.05 14.81 -12.58
C ALA A 53 37.00 13.53 -11.72
N SER A 54 36.45 13.62 -10.51
CA SER A 54 36.31 12.44 -9.62
C SER A 54 35.11 11.56 -10.02
N GLY A 55 34.20 12.09 -10.80
CA GLY A 55 32.98 11.35 -11.18
C GLY A 55 32.06 11.01 -9.97
N THR A 56 32.19 11.75 -8.87
CA THR A 56 31.38 11.52 -7.66
C THR A 56 30.56 12.75 -7.31
N TRP A 57 29.29 12.51 -6.97
CA TRP A 57 28.32 13.57 -6.64
C TRP A 57 27.49 13.17 -5.44
N ASP A 58 27.33 14.13 -4.52
CA ASP A 58 26.35 14.05 -3.45
C ASP A 58 25.06 14.67 -3.93
N PHE A 59 23.92 14.03 -3.64
CA PHE A 59 22.61 14.57 -3.94
C PHE A 59 21.68 14.48 -2.73
N SER A 60 20.75 15.39 -2.66
CA SER A 60 19.62 15.29 -1.73
C SER A 60 18.35 15.84 -2.35
N LEU A 61 17.26 15.17 -2.12
CA LEU A 61 15.89 15.64 -2.35
C LEU A 61 15.15 15.55 -1.03
N LEU A 62 14.65 16.64 -0.51
CA LEU A 62 13.97 16.68 0.80
C LEU A 62 12.59 17.33 0.68
N ASN A 63 11.69 16.90 1.53
CA ASN A 63 10.33 17.44 1.63
C ASN A 63 9.53 17.39 0.32
N PHE A 64 9.74 16.36 -0.49
CA PHE A 64 8.95 16.18 -1.70
C PHE A 64 7.60 15.58 -1.33
N ASN A 65 6.51 16.27 -1.62
CA ASN A 65 5.18 15.83 -1.24
C ASN A 65 4.77 14.58 -2.04
N PHE A 66 4.23 13.55 -1.37
CA PHE A 66 3.75 12.34 -2.02
C PHE A 66 2.69 12.61 -3.10
N SER A 67 1.87 13.64 -2.93
CA SER A 67 0.89 14.02 -3.94
C SER A 67 1.50 14.40 -5.30
N LEU A 68 2.75 14.87 -5.32
CA LEU A 68 3.48 15.21 -6.55
C LEU A 68 4.03 13.96 -7.25
N LEU A 69 4.33 12.90 -6.50
CA LEU A 69 4.75 11.61 -7.10
C LEU A 69 3.63 10.98 -7.93
N SER A 70 2.37 11.29 -7.63
CA SER A 70 1.23 10.81 -8.42
C SER A 70 1.24 11.30 -9.87
N LEU A 71 2.05 12.31 -10.19
CA LEU A 71 2.25 12.79 -11.57
C LEU A 71 3.13 11.85 -12.41
N VAL A 72 3.95 11.04 -11.76
CA VAL A 72 4.95 10.16 -12.41
C VAL A 72 4.76 8.69 -12.07
N ALA A 73 4.03 8.37 -10.99
CA ALA A 73 3.76 7.00 -10.55
C ALA A 73 2.33 6.87 -10.00
N PRO A 74 1.67 5.73 -10.16
CA PRO A 74 0.33 5.48 -9.61
C PRO A 74 0.38 5.30 -8.09
N ILE A 75 0.48 6.40 -7.34
CA ILE A 75 0.45 6.39 -5.88
C ILE A 75 -0.99 6.54 -5.41
N PRO A 76 -1.45 5.70 -4.46
CA PRO A 76 -2.77 5.84 -3.87
C PRO A 76 -2.97 7.24 -3.28
N SER A 77 -4.10 7.87 -3.58
CA SER A 77 -4.46 9.21 -3.06
C SER A 77 -4.63 9.27 -1.54
N SER A 78 -4.61 8.11 -0.88
CA SER A 78 -4.67 7.97 0.58
C SER A 78 -3.33 8.16 1.27
N ILE A 79 -2.23 8.33 0.51
CA ILE A 79 -0.89 8.55 1.07
C ILE A 79 -0.63 10.05 1.09
N GLU A 80 -0.38 10.59 2.29
CA GLU A 80 -0.04 11.98 2.54
C GLU A 80 1.34 12.05 3.23
N GLY A 81 1.97 13.24 3.21
CA GLY A 81 3.28 13.47 3.81
C GLY A 81 4.36 13.76 2.79
N TYR A 82 5.59 13.60 3.24
CA TYR A 82 6.77 13.95 2.46
C TYR A 82 7.74 12.78 2.35
N PHE A 83 8.37 12.70 1.20
CA PHE A 83 9.48 11.80 1.02
C PHE A 83 10.77 12.57 0.68
N GLY A 84 11.91 11.94 0.90
CA GLY A 84 13.21 12.45 0.52
C GLY A 84 14.17 11.32 0.18
N LEU A 85 15.20 11.69 -0.55
CA LEU A 85 16.35 10.86 -0.87
C LEU A 85 17.61 11.65 -0.57
N LYS A 86 18.58 11.02 0.09
CA LYS A 86 19.89 11.61 0.31
C LYS A 86 20.95 10.55 -0.01
N GLY A 87 21.90 10.88 -0.86
CA GLY A 87 22.83 9.85 -1.29
C GLY A 87 23.99 10.35 -2.11
N LYS A 88 24.68 9.37 -2.69
CA LYS A 88 25.84 9.57 -3.55
C LYS A 88 25.67 8.87 -4.88
N TYR A 89 26.05 9.54 -5.92
CA TYR A 89 26.26 8.98 -7.25
C TYR A 89 27.75 8.88 -7.51
N SER A 90 28.23 7.77 -8.03
CA SER A 90 29.60 7.62 -8.51
C SER A 90 29.59 6.99 -9.89
N LEU A 91 30.32 7.62 -10.82
CA LEU A 91 30.63 7.06 -12.11
C LEU A 91 31.88 6.20 -11.93
N GLY A 92 31.71 4.89 -11.71
CA GLY A 92 32.82 3.96 -11.68
C GLY A 92 33.46 3.80 -13.06
N ASN A 93 34.60 3.09 -13.16
CA ASN A 93 35.30 2.88 -14.41
C ASN A 93 34.44 2.15 -15.48
N THR A 94 33.37 1.48 -15.10
CA THR A 94 32.52 0.66 -15.99
C THR A 94 31.02 0.88 -15.81
N THR A 95 30.53 1.07 -14.58
CA THR A 95 29.10 1.15 -14.30
C THR A 95 28.78 2.22 -13.26
N PRO A 96 27.68 2.99 -13.45
CA PRO A 96 27.22 3.95 -12.44
C PRO A 96 26.71 3.24 -11.19
N ARG A 97 27.01 3.83 -10.04
CA ARG A 97 26.52 3.38 -8.73
C ARG A 97 25.83 4.52 -8.01
N VAL A 98 24.64 4.27 -7.48
CA VAL A 98 23.92 5.22 -6.64
C VAL A 98 23.61 4.57 -5.31
N THR A 99 24.00 5.19 -4.22
CA THR A 99 23.59 4.84 -2.87
C THR A 99 22.67 5.93 -2.35
N ALA A 100 21.53 5.59 -1.81
CA ALA A 100 20.61 6.56 -1.26
C ALA A 100 19.91 6.05 -0.01
N ASP A 101 19.74 6.94 0.95
CA ASP A 101 18.86 6.78 2.09
C ASP A 101 17.49 7.36 1.72
N LEU A 102 16.46 6.57 1.85
CA LEU A 102 15.07 6.99 1.73
C LEU A 102 14.63 7.60 3.06
N ILE A 103 13.98 8.73 3.00
CA ILE A 103 13.47 9.45 4.16
C ILE A 103 11.97 9.69 3.96
N ILE A 104 11.17 9.38 4.96
CA ILE A 104 9.76 9.79 5.00
C ILE A 104 9.51 10.69 6.20
N ARG A 105 8.61 11.65 6.05
CA ARG A 105 8.23 12.57 7.11
C ARG A 105 6.75 12.83 7.09
N ASP A 106 6.14 12.88 8.29
CA ASP A 106 4.72 13.17 8.46
C ASP A 106 3.84 12.32 7.54
N THR A 107 4.28 11.08 7.31
CA THR A 107 3.64 10.20 6.35
C THR A 107 2.44 9.53 7.00
N VAL A 108 1.29 9.70 6.36
CA VAL A 108 0.02 9.12 6.78
C VAL A 108 -0.56 8.31 5.62
N ILE A 109 -0.94 7.07 5.90
CA ILE A 109 -1.72 6.23 4.99
C ILE A 109 -3.10 6.06 5.63
N TYR A 110 -4.07 6.81 5.15
CA TYR A 110 -5.46 6.77 5.60
C TYR A 110 -5.62 6.85 7.12
N ASN A 111 -5.17 7.70 7.88
CA ASN A 111 -5.20 7.81 9.35
C ASN A 111 -4.16 6.96 10.11
N ARG A 112 -3.25 6.29 9.40
CA ARG A 112 -2.14 5.56 10.01
C ARG A 112 -0.84 6.33 9.82
N ASN A 113 -0.18 6.67 10.91
CA ASN A 113 1.13 7.32 10.87
C ASN A 113 2.21 6.28 10.55
N ILE A 114 2.94 6.48 9.48
CA ILE A 114 3.94 5.54 8.99
C ILE A 114 5.34 6.03 9.33
N ILE A 115 6.17 5.12 9.80
CA ILE A 115 7.58 5.34 10.12
C ILE A 115 8.42 4.43 9.23
N LEU A 116 9.48 4.96 8.68
CA LEU A 116 10.55 4.23 8.02
C LEU A 116 11.70 4.12 9.01
N ASP A 117 11.92 2.92 9.54
CA ASP A 117 13.00 2.64 10.52
C ASP A 117 14.35 2.50 9.80
N ASN A 118 14.35 1.92 8.60
CA ASN A 118 15.49 1.82 7.70
C ASN A 118 15.03 1.99 6.26
N GLY A 119 15.80 2.73 5.46
CA GLY A 119 15.43 3.04 4.08
C GLY A 119 16.65 3.18 3.18
N ASN A 120 17.32 2.06 2.89
CA ASN A 120 18.50 2.04 2.03
C ASN A 120 18.15 1.54 0.63
N ILE A 121 18.65 2.26 -0.38
CA ILE A 121 18.54 1.90 -1.78
C ILE A 121 19.92 2.01 -2.41
N LEU A 122 20.36 0.93 -3.06
CA LEU A 122 21.57 0.91 -3.88
C LEU A 122 21.18 0.58 -5.33
N PHE A 123 21.52 1.47 -6.25
CA PHE A 123 21.50 1.16 -7.69
C PHE A 123 22.89 0.77 -8.14
N LYS A 124 23.03 -0.41 -8.74
CA LYS A 124 24.27 -0.93 -9.31
C LYS A 124 23.94 -1.99 -10.38
N ASP A 125 24.67 -2.02 -11.48
CA ASP A 125 24.63 -3.06 -12.51
C ASP A 125 23.19 -3.34 -13.04
N ASN A 126 22.37 -2.28 -13.21
CA ASN A 126 20.97 -2.33 -13.59
C ASN A 126 20.02 -2.98 -12.58
N TYR A 127 20.45 -3.11 -11.32
CA TYR A 127 19.62 -3.54 -10.20
C TYR A 127 19.40 -2.41 -9.20
N LEU A 128 18.23 -2.41 -8.61
CA LEU A 128 17.91 -1.71 -7.37
C LEU A 128 17.99 -2.73 -6.24
N GLU A 129 18.87 -2.52 -5.29
CA GLU A 129 18.98 -3.29 -4.06
C GLU A 129 18.28 -2.51 -2.95
N PHE A 130 17.45 -3.21 -2.18
CA PHE A 130 16.64 -2.64 -1.10
C PHE A 130 17.03 -3.27 0.23
N ASP A 131 17.09 -2.44 1.25
CA ASP A 131 17.08 -2.83 2.65
C ASP A 131 16.22 -1.80 3.41
N ASN A 132 14.92 -2.07 3.42
CA ASN A 132 13.93 -1.14 3.92
C ASN A 132 13.10 -1.79 5.03
N SER A 133 12.73 -0.98 6.02
CA SER A 133 11.92 -1.40 7.15
C SER A 133 10.89 -0.32 7.47
N ILE A 134 9.61 -0.67 7.35
CA ILE A 134 8.48 0.26 7.48
C ILE A 134 7.46 -0.28 8.48
N ARG A 135 6.86 0.60 9.28
CA ARG A 135 5.80 0.24 10.24
C ARG A 135 4.81 1.36 10.46
N ASP A 136 3.67 1.01 11.02
CA ASP A 136 2.78 1.97 11.69
C ASP A 136 3.46 2.47 12.97
N LYS A 137 3.30 3.74 13.31
CA LYS A 137 3.85 4.32 14.54
C LYS A 137 3.38 3.60 15.80
N SER A 138 2.17 3.05 15.79
CA SER A 138 1.60 2.27 16.90
C SER A 138 2.05 0.81 16.92
N SER A 139 2.63 0.30 15.83
CA SER A 139 3.11 -1.09 15.75
C SER A 139 4.50 -1.24 16.33
N ALA A 140 4.72 -2.34 17.05
CA ALA A 140 6.03 -2.71 17.56
C ALA A 140 6.92 -3.34 16.47
N ASN A 141 6.30 -3.98 15.49
CA ASN A 141 7.00 -4.76 14.48
C ASN A 141 6.91 -4.12 13.09
N PRO A 142 8.01 -4.05 12.34
CA PRO A 142 8.01 -3.56 10.97
C PRO A 142 7.67 -4.64 9.95
N VAL A 143 7.36 -4.20 8.74
CA VAL A 143 7.54 -4.97 7.51
C VAL A 143 8.91 -4.66 6.95
N LYS A 144 9.68 -5.69 6.65
CA LYS A 144 11.01 -5.61 6.05
C LYS A 144 10.94 -6.00 4.59
N LEU A 145 11.56 -5.20 3.73
CA LEU A 145 11.78 -5.48 2.32
C LEU A 145 13.28 -5.47 2.05
N SER A 146 13.82 -6.59 1.60
CA SER A 146 15.24 -6.69 1.23
C SER A 146 15.41 -7.45 -0.09
N GLY A 147 16.56 -7.25 -0.75
CA GLY A 147 16.93 -7.97 -1.97
C GLY A 147 17.05 -7.06 -3.18
N THR A 148 16.94 -7.61 -4.38
CA THR A 148 17.22 -6.94 -5.65
C THR A 148 16.05 -6.96 -6.61
N TYR A 149 15.83 -5.83 -7.28
CA TYR A 149 14.86 -5.67 -8.36
C TYR A 149 15.57 -5.16 -9.62
N PRO A 150 15.48 -5.86 -10.77
CA PRO A 150 16.15 -5.46 -11.97
C PRO A 150 15.39 -4.33 -12.70
N LEU A 151 16.13 -3.40 -13.31
CA LEU A 151 15.58 -2.40 -14.23
C LEU A 151 15.40 -2.92 -15.65
N ILE A 152 15.98 -4.07 -15.95
CA ILE A 152 15.84 -4.78 -17.23
C ILE A 152 14.81 -5.89 -17.02
N SER A 153 13.75 -5.89 -17.83
CA SER A 153 12.59 -6.77 -17.67
C SER A 153 12.88 -8.27 -17.83
N SER A 154 13.99 -8.65 -18.45
CA SER A 154 14.42 -10.04 -18.59
C SER A 154 15.29 -10.56 -17.46
N TYR A 155 15.73 -9.69 -16.57
CA TYR A 155 16.61 -10.07 -15.44
C TYR A 155 15.78 -10.57 -14.26
N PRO A 156 16.36 -11.45 -13.42
CA PRO A 156 15.63 -12.03 -12.30
C PRO A 156 15.41 -11.04 -11.15
N ILE A 157 14.24 -11.14 -10.52
CA ILE A 157 13.90 -10.52 -9.24
C ILE A 157 14.41 -11.44 -8.13
N ASP A 158 14.92 -10.86 -7.06
CA ASP A 158 15.22 -11.54 -5.79
C ASP A 158 14.85 -10.61 -4.64
N LEU A 159 13.58 -10.63 -4.23
CA LEU A 159 13.08 -9.84 -3.13
C LEU A 159 12.54 -10.72 -2.02
N LYS A 160 12.78 -10.30 -0.79
CA LYS A 160 12.26 -10.91 0.42
C LYS A 160 11.43 -9.90 1.18
N VAL A 161 10.21 -10.30 1.56
CA VAL A 161 9.31 -9.51 2.41
C VAL A 161 9.03 -10.30 3.68
N GLU A 162 9.28 -9.71 4.83
CA GLU A 162 9.07 -10.33 6.14
C GLU A 162 8.29 -9.41 7.05
N SER A 163 7.40 -9.98 7.85
CA SER A 163 6.68 -9.26 8.91
C SER A 163 6.24 -10.21 9.99
N HIS A 164 6.30 -9.76 11.24
CA HIS A 164 5.86 -10.51 12.41
C HIS A 164 4.94 -9.66 13.27
N GLY A 165 4.21 -10.32 14.17
CA GLY A 165 3.37 -9.64 15.16
C GLY A 165 2.29 -8.77 14.51
N ASP A 166 2.32 -7.48 14.77
CA ASP A 166 1.38 -6.48 14.27
C ASP A 166 1.89 -5.71 13.04
N GLY A 167 3.00 -6.14 12.44
CA GLY A 167 3.68 -5.41 11.37
C GLY A 167 2.82 -5.15 10.13
N LEU A 168 1.84 -6.00 9.84
CA LEU A 168 0.93 -5.82 8.71
C LEU A 168 -0.22 -4.83 8.97
N ALA A 169 -0.35 -4.30 10.19
CA ALA A 169 -1.46 -3.42 10.58
C ALA A 169 -1.63 -2.21 9.66
N PHE A 170 -0.52 -1.62 9.19
CA PHE A 170 -0.57 -0.44 8.31
C PHE A 170 -1.20 -0.72 6.95
N LEU A 171 -1.17 -1.96 6.46
CA LEU A 171 -1.76 -2.32 5.17
C LEU A 171 -3.27 -2.07 5.14
N THR A 172 -3.94 -2.07 6.29
CA THR A 172 -5.36 -1.74 6.38
C THR A 172 -5.64 -0.28 6.00
N GLY A 173 -4.66 0.61 6.14
CA GLY A 173 -4.73 1.98 5.65
C GLY A 173 -4.92 2.06 4.12
N LEU A 174 -4.42 1.10 3.36
CA LEU A 174 -4.58 1.04 1.90
C LEU A 174 -6.02 0.73 1.48
N THR A 175 -6.86 0.23 2.39
CA THR A 175 -8.27 -0.11 2.14
C THR A 175 -9.20 1.11 2.19
N LYS A 176 -8.66 2.31 2.30
CA LYS A 176 -9.40 3.59 2.41
C LYS A 176 -10.39 3.59 3.59
N GLY A 177 -10.03 2.96 4.70
CA GLY A 177 -10.83 2.89 5.90
C GLY A 177 -11.92 1.81 5.90
N ASN A 178 -12.04 1.02 4.84
CA ASN A 178 -12.98 -0.11 4.82
C ASN A 178 -12.57 -1.23 5.77
N VAL A 179 -11.27 -1.37 6.04
CA VAL A 179 -10.73 -2.33 7.01
C VAL A 179 -9.88 -1.58 8.02
N SER A 180 -10.08 -1.85 9.31
CA SER A 180 -9.21 -1.38 10.38
C SER A 180 -8.67 -2.57 11.17
N TRP A 181 -7.37 -2.50 11.48
CA TRP A 181 -6.70 -3.48 12.32
C TRP A 181 -6.88 -3.10 13.79
N ASN A 182 -7.37 -4.02 14.61
CA ASN A 182 -7.50 -3.81 16.04
C ASN A 182 -6.40 -4.55 16.80
N SER A 183 -6.28 -5.87 16.56
CA SER A 183 -5.28 -6.70 17.24
C SER A 183 -4.99 -7.98 16.48
N GLY A 184 -4.01 -8.75 16.95
CA GLY A 184 -3.67 -10.07 16.43
C GLY A 184 -2.20 -10.21 16.07
N ILE A 185 -1.83 -11.42 15.70
CA ILE A 185 -0.45 -11.78 15.34
C ILE A 185 -0.42 -12.21 13.87
N THR A 186 0.50 -11.64 13.13
CA THR A 186 0.79 -12.04 11.75
C THR A 186 2.19 -12.62 11.66
N ASP A 187 2.38 -13.54 10.73
CA ASP A 187 3.70 -14.06 10.38
C ASP A 187 3.76 -14.19 8.85
N LEU A 188 4.51 -13.30 8.21
CA LEU A 188 4.69 -13.23 6.76
C LEU A 188 6.14 -13.52 6.43
N SER A 189 6.37 -14.45 5.55
CA SER A 189 7.66 -14.64 4.88
C SER A 189 7.38 -14.92 3.40
N LEU A 190 7.81 -14.00 2.53
CA LEU A 190 7.53 -14.06 1.10
C LEU A 190 8.82 -13.81 0.32
N LEU A 191 9.15 -14.73 -0.56
CA LEU A 191 10.22 -14.61 -1.56
C LEU A 191 9.58 -14.31 -2.91
N ILE A 192 10.00 -13.22 -3.55
CA ILE A 192 9.52 -12.82 -4.87
C ILE A 192 10.67 -12.99 -5.85
N GLY A 193 10.49 -13.90 -6.79
CA GLY A 193 11.45 -14.25 -7.83
C GLY A 193 10.85 -14.07 -9.23
N GLY A 194 11.39 -14.81 -10.19
CA GLY A 194 10.99 -14.68 -11.60
C GLY A 194 11.53 -13.43 -12.25
N THR A 195 10.79 -12.84 -13.18
CA THR A 195 11.15 -11.57 -13.85
C THR A 195 10.06 -10.53 -13.68
N PRO A 196 10.34 -9.23 -13.92
CA PRO A 196 9.29 -8.20 -13.90
C PRO A 196 8.07 -8.49 -14.79
N ALA A 197 8.28 -9.19 -15.90
CA ALA A 197 7.19 -9.60 -16.79
C ALA A 197 6.41 -10.83 -16.29
N LYS A 198 7.06 -11.70 -15.51
CA LYS A 198 6.48 -12.93 -14.96
C LYS A 198 6.99 -13.12 -13.53
N PRO A 199 6.51 -12.32 -12.57
CA PRO A 199 6.89 -12.46 -11.18
C PRO A 199 6.33 -13.76 -10.58
N LEU A 200 7.06 -14.33 -9.63
CA LEU A 200 6.71 -15.55 -8.91
C LEU A 200 6.84 -15.27 -7.42
N ALA A 201 5.98 -15.86 -6.63
CA ALA A 201 6.01 -15.68 -5.18
C ALA A 201 6.00 -17.03 -4.46
N ASN A 202 6.89 -17.20 -3.48
CA ASN A 202 6.94 -18.38 -2.62
C ASN A 202 6.96 -17.96 -1.17
N GLY A 203 6.17 -18.63 -0.35
CA GLY A 203 6.15 -18.32 1.07
C GLY A 203 4.82 -18.54 1.73
N PHE A 204 4.59 -17.82 2.83
CA PHE A 204 3.37 -17.99 3.61
C PHE A 204 2.97 -16.69 4.31
N LEU A 205 1.68 -16.61 4.63
CA LEU A 205 1.11 -15.65 5.56
C LEU A 205 0.23 -16.43 6.56
N ILE A 206 0.56 -16.29 7.83
CA ILE A 206 -0.22 -16.84 8.93
C ILE A 206 -0.85 -15.70 9.71
N LEU A 207 -2.13 -15.80 9.97
CA LEU A 207 -2.90 -14.89 10.82
C LEU A 207 -3.38 -15.68 12.04
N LYS A 208 -3.14 -15.16 13.25
CA LYS A 208 -3.54 -15.78 14.51
C LYS A 208 -4.33 -14.81 15.37
N ASN A 209 -5.56 -15.20 15.68
CA ASN A 209 -6.47 -14.44 16.57
C ASN A 209 -6.55 -12.95 16.20
N CYS A 210 -6.61 -12.65 14.88
CA CYS A 210 -6.69 -11.28 14.44
C CYS A 210 -8.10 -10.73 14.62
N GLU A 211 -8.17 -9.47 15.00
CA GLU A 211 -9.40 -8.70 15.13
C GLU A 211 -9.36 -7.52 14.16
N LEU A 212 -10.36 -7.45 13.33
CA LEU A 212 -10.50 -6.44 12.28
C LEU A 212 -11.89 -5.81 12.37
N LEU A 213 -12.00 -4.56 11.96
CA LEU A 213 -13.28 -3.92 11.67
C LEU A 213 -13.42 -3.79 10.13
N PHE A 214 -14.45 -4.35 9.56
CA PHE A 214 -14.76 -4.26 8.13
C PHE A 214 -16.12 -3.59 7.95
N GLN A 215 -16.12 -2.35 7.42
CA GLN A 215 -17.35 -1.56 7.22
C GLN A 215 -18.27 -1.59 8.45
N ASP A 216 -17.75 -1.26 9.62
CA ASP A 216 -18.44 -1.28 10.92
C ASP A 216 -18.88 -2.67 11.42
N LYS A 217 -18.42 -3.75 10.78
CA LYS A 217 -18.62 -5.12 11.24
C LYS A 217 -17.34 -5.65 11.87
N GLU A 218 -17.45 -6.09 13.11
CA GLU A 218 -16.35 -6.74 13.79
C GLU A 218 -16.10 -8.13 13.21
N ILE A 219 -14.86 -8.38 12.84
CA ILE A 219 -14.33 -9.69 12.47
C ILE A 219 -13.37 -10.10 13.57
N ASN A 220 -13.74 -11.10 14.33
CA ASN A 220 -13.00 -11.56 15.51
C ASN A 220 -12.48 -12.98 15.31
N ASN A 221 -11.41 -13.32 16.04
CA ASN A 221 -10.79 -14.64 16.01
C ASN A 221 -10.43 -15.09 14.57
N LEU A 222 -9.96 -14.15 13.75
CA LEU A 222 -9.51 -14.47 12.40
C LEU A 222 -8.21 -15.28 12.49
N ASN A 223 -8.30 -16.52 12.06
CA ASN A 223 -7.18 -17.42 11.93
C ASN A 223 -7.09 -17.87 10.47
N SER A 224 -5.92 -17.77 9.87
CA SER A 224 -5.72 -18.16 8.47
C SER A 224 -4.29 -18.66 8.24
N THR A 225 -4.16 -19.59 7.30
CA THR A 225 -2.90 -19.99 6.70
C THR A 225 -3.02 -19.86 5.20
N ILE A 226 -2.21 -18.99 4.63
CA ILE A 226 -2.15 -18.71 3.20
C ILE A 226 -0.75 -19.08 2.72
N VAL A 227 -0.67 -19.83 1.66
CA VAL A 227 0.59 -20.27 1.04
C VAL A 227 0.71 -19.65 -0.34
N PHE A 228 1.87 -19.14 -0.64
CA PHE A 228 2.25 -18.65 -1.96
C PHE A 228 3.12 -19.71 -2.62
N ASP A 229 2.70 -20.17 -3.79
CA ASP A 229 3.39 -21.21 -4.56
C ASP A 229 3.46 -20.78 -6.03
N PHE A 230 4.57 -20.12 -6.37
CA PHE A 230 4.85 -19.51 -7.67
C PHE A 230 3.77 -18.50 -8.10
N ASN A 231 2.89 -18.89 -8.99
CA ASN A 231 1.79 -18.05 -9.47
C ASN A 231 0.45 -18.34 -8.77
N ARG A 232 0.45 -19.15 -7.72
CA ARG A 232 -0.75 -19.57 -6.99
C ARG A 232 -0.73 -19.04 -5.56
N VAL A 233 -1.87 -18.58 -5.10
CA VAL A 233 -2.15 -18.35 -3.67
C VAL A 233 -3.18 -19.33 -3.21
N GLU A 234 -2.86 -20.09 -2.19
CA GLU A 234 -3.71 -21.09 -1.59
C GLU A 234 -4.09 -20.69 -0.17
N VAL A 235 -5.37 -20.52 0.08
CA VAL A 235 -5.93 -20.41 1.43
C VAL A 235 -6.18 -21.81 1.93
N ARG A 236 -5.27 -22.37 2.73
CA ARG A 236 -5.42 -23.70 3.30
C ARG A 236 -6.54 -23.76 4.31
N LYS A 237 -6.66 -22.73 5.10
CA LYS A 237 -7.72 -22.58 6.10
C LYS A 237 -7.86 -21.11 6.48
N LEU A 238 -9.08 -20.62 6.42
CA LEU A 238 -9.48 -19.36 7.03
C LEU A 238 -10.73 -19.59 7.85
N LYS A 239 -10.73 -19.11 9.08
CA LYS A 239 -11.91 -19.07 9.94
C LYS A 239 -11.93 -17.77 10.74
N ALA A 240 -13.08 -17.13 10.77
CA ALA A 240 -13.32 -15.91 11.55
C ALA A 240 -14.78 -15.87 12.03
N ASN A 241 -15.03 -15.09 13.07
CA ASN A 241 -16.37 -14.72 13.49
C ASN A 241 -16.72 -13.33 12.93
N ILE A 242 -17.94 -13.12 12.49
CA ILE A 242 -18.44 -11.82 12.03
C ILE A 242 -19.68 -11.42 12.82
N GLY A 243 -19.62 -10.26 13.46
CA GLY A 243 -20.66 -9.83 14.38
C GLY A 243 -20.91 -10.85 15.51
N SER A 244 -22.14 -10.95 15.97
CA SER A 244 -22.46 -11.77 17.18
C SER A 244 -22.58 -13.28 16.92
N LYS A 245 -22.91 -13.71 15.71
CA LYS A 245 -23.21 -15.13 15.42
C LYS A 245 -22.74 -15.61 14.05
N GLY A 246 -22.22 -14.72 13.19
CA GLY A 246 -21.78 -15.10 11.86
C GLY A 246 -20.42 -15.78 11.90
N ILE A 247 -20.20 -16.71 10.98
CA ILE A 247 -18.93 -17.40 10.78
C ILE A 247 -18.51 -17.22 9.33
N ILE A 248 -17.26 -16.88 9.12
CA ILE A 248 -16.63 -16.87 7.80
C ILE A 248 -15.63 -18.00 7.75
N THR A 249 -15.68 -18.77 6.68
CA THR A 249 -14.65 -19.76 6.36
C THR A 249 -14.21 -19.61 4.92
N SER A 250 -12.95 -19.92 4.63
CA SER A 250 -12.45 -19.95 3.25
C SER A 250 -11.39 -21.02 3.09
N GLN A 251 -11.34 -21.59 1.88
CA GLN A 251 -10.37 -22.58 1.47
C GLN A 251 -10.29 -22.61 -0.06
N GLY A 252 -9.17 -23.08 -0.61
CA GLY A 252 -8.92 -23.19 -2.06
C GLY A 252 -7.90 -22.18 -2.54
N GLY A 253 -7.72 -22.09 -3.85
CA GLY A 253 -6.67 -21.29 -4.45
C GLY A 253 -7.15 -20.34 -5.53
N ILE A 254 -6.28 -19.36 -5.83
CA ILE A 254 -6.46 -18.39 -6.90
C ILE A 254 -5.09 -18.06 -7.49
N SER A 255 -5.02 -17.80 -8.79
CA SER A 255 -3.78 -17.32 -9.44
C SER A 255 -3.39 -15.93 -8.96
N LEU A 256 -2.10 -15.66 -8.80
CA LEU A 256 -1.60 -14.33 -8.42
C LEU A 256 -1.76 -13.30 -9.56
N PHE A 257 -1.23 -13.62 -10.73
CA PHE A 257 -1.07 -12.62 -11.80
C PHE A 257 -1.84 -12.97 -13.07
N ASP A 258 -1.92 -14.25 -13.43
CA ASP A 258 -2.51 -14.68 -14.70
C ASP A 258 -3.50 -15.83 -14.47
N SER A 259 -4.64 -15.79 -15.15
CA SER A 259 -5.74 -16.75 -15.03
C SER A 259 -5.59 -18.00 -15.88
N THR A 260 -4.39 -18.33 -16.34
CA THR A 260 -4.12 -19.46 -17.25
C THR A 260 -4.20 -20.84 -16.59
N PHE A 261 -4.29 -20.91 -15.28
CA PHE A 261 -4.48 -22.17 -14.55
C PHE A 261 -5.97 -22.49 -14.41
N ASN A 262 -6.39 -23.63 -14.97
CA ASN A 262 -7.65 -24.26 -14.58
C ASN A 262 -7.52 -24.72 -13.12
N GLU A 263 -8.05 -23.93 -12.21
CA GLU A 263 -8.03 -24.23 -10.78
C GLU A 263 -8.91 -25.46 -10.53
N SER A 264 -8.31 -26.58 -10.18
CA SER A 264 -9.04 -27.77 -9.73
C SER A 264 -9.79 -27.49 -8.42
N GLU A 265 -9.31 -26.54 -7.62
CA GLU A 265 -9.91 -26.14 -6.34
C GLU A 265 -9.95 -24.60 -6.26
N PRO A 266 -11.03 -23.96 -6.76
CA PRO A 266 -11.18 -22.53 -6.70
C PRO A 266 -11.27 -22.02 -5.26
N LEU A 267 -10.93 -20.77 -5.03
CA LEU A 267 -11.07 -20.14 -3.73
C LEU A 267 -12.55 -19.97 -3.39
N VAL A 268 -13.00 -20.59 -2.31
CA VAL A 268 -14.38 -20.54 -1.86
C VAL A 268 -14.48 -19.84 -0.52
N PHE A 269 -15.35 -18.85 -0.43
CA PHE A 269 -15.75 -18.22 0.82
C PHE A 269 -17.15 -18.68 1.20
N SER A 270 -17.32 -19.11 2.45
CA SER A 270 -18.62 -19.40 3.03
C SER A 270 -18.88 -18.50 4.22
N ILE A 271 -20.00 -17.84 4.21
CA ILE A 271 -20.48 -16.97 5.28
C ILE A 271 -21.76 -17.57 5.82
N GLU A 272 -21.83 -17.82 7.10
CA GLU A 272 -22.97 -18.44 7.75
C GLU A 272 -23.58 -17.51 8.80
N LYS A 273 -24.90 -17.47 8.82
CA LYS A 273 -25.73 -16.85 9.88
C LYS A 273 -25.36 -15.39 10.22
N THR A 274 -24.83 -14.64 9.25
CA THR A 274 -24.48 -13.25 9.46
C THR A 274 -25.74 -12.38 9.48
N ARG A 275 -25.88 -11.53 10.51
CA ARG A 275 -26.97 -10.57 10.60
C ARG A 275 -26.58 -9.27 9.94
N ILE A 276 -27.33 -8.87 8.92
CA ILE A 276 -27.21 -7.57 8.26
C ILE A 276 -28.33 -6.69 8.76
N LYS A 277 -28.00 -5.67 9.56
CA LYS A 277 -28.94 -4.68 10.06
C LYS A 277 -28.64 -3.32 9.46
N THR A 278 -29.62 -2.75 8.80
CA THR A 278 -29.59 -1.39 8.25
C THR A 278 -30.80 -0.61 8.77
N ALA A 279 -30.93 0.65 8.38
CA ALA A 279 -32.12 1.45 8.70
C ALA A 279 -33.45 0.84 8.15
N PHE A 280 -33.35 0.00 7.12
CA PHE A 280 -34.51 -0.54 6.38
C PHE A 280 -34.63 -2.05 6.44
N THR A 281 -33.59 -2.75 6.86
CA THR A 281 -33.57 -4.22 6.86
C THR A 281 -32.91 -4.78 8.09
N ASP A 282 -33.42 -5.89 8.57
CA ASP A 282 -32.79 -6.75 9.58
C ASP A 282 -32.92 -8.18 9.10
N ILE A 283 -31.87 -8.68 8.44
CA ILE A 283 -31.91 -9.98 7.76
C ILE A 283 -30.75 -10.87 8.24
N ARG A 284 -31.00 -12.17 8.26
CA ARG A 284 -29.94 -13.17 8.47
C ARG A 284 -29.58 -13.78 7.12
N VAL A 285 -28.29 -13.73 6.81
CA VAL A 285 -27.77 -14.12 5.50
C VAL A 285 -26.72 -15.21 5.66
N SER A 286 -26.77 -16.17 4.77
CA SER A 286 -25.68 -17.12 4.51
C SER A 286 -25.31 -17.02 3.03
N SER A 287 -24.04 -17.17 2.70
CA SER A 287 -23.58 -17.11 1.31
C SER A 287 -22.43 -18.05 1.05
N LYS A 288 -22.35 -18.54 -0.18
CA LYS A 288 -21.20 -19.26 -0.69
C LYS A 288 -20.72 -18.55 -1.95
N ILE A 289 -19.50 -18.02 -1.91
CA ILE A 289 -18.90 -17.21 -2.97
C ILE A 289 -17.68 -17.96 -3.50
N ILE A 290 -17.64 -18.18 -4.80
CA ILE A 290 -16.51 -18.75 -5.52
C ILE A 290 -15.74 -17.60 -6.14
N VAL A 291 -14.44 -17.56 -5.91
CA VAL A 291 -13.53 -16.56 -6.49
C VAL A 291 -12.63 -17.28 -7.47
N ASP A 292 -12.73 -16.88 -8.73
CA ASP A 292 -11.96 -17.41 -9.86
C ASP A 292 -11.14 -16.31 -10.52
N GLY A 293 -10.30 -16.66 -11.51
CA GLY A 293 -9.44 -15.72 -12.23
C GLY A 293 -8.11 -15.48 -11.52
N SER A 294 -7.76 -14.23 -11.28
CA SER A 294 -6.54 -13.88 -10.54
C SER A 294 -6.81 -12.83 -9.46
N ILE A 295 -5.88 -12.65 -8.53
CA ILE A 295 -6.00 -11.62 -7.48
C ILE A 295 -6.16 -10.22 -8.09
N LEU A 296 -5.52 -9.96 -9.23
CA LEU A 296 -5.60 -8.66 -9.90
C LEU A 296 -6.90 -8.48 -10.73
N LYS A 297 -7.53 -9.60 -11.14
CA LYS A 297 -8.78 -9.62 -11.94
C LYS A 297 -9.69 -10.73 -11.45
N PRO A 298 -10.22 -10.65 -10.22
CA PRO A 298 -11.08 -11.68 -9.67
C PRO A 298 -12.44 -11.70 -10.37
N LYS A 299 -12.96 -12.89 -10.57
CA LYS A 299 -14.32 -13.16 -11.01
C LYS A 299 -15.08 -13.78 -9.83
N LEU A 300 -16.22 -13.22 -9.48
CA LEU A 300 -17.04 -13.65 -8.36
C LEU A 300 -18.29 -14.32 -8.86
N ALA A 301 -18.59 -15.51 -8.35
CA ALA A 301 -19.87 -16.21 -8.55
C ALA A 301 -20.31 -16.77 -7.20
N GLY A 302 -21.64 -16.91 -6.99
CA GLY A 302 -22.08 -17.49 -5.74
C GLY A 302 -23.58 -17.35 -5.50
N GLU A 303 -24.00 -17.84 -4.33
CA GLU A 303 -25.37 -17.88 -3.88
C GLU A 303 -25.49 -17.15 -2.55
N VAL A 304 -26.62 -16.47 -2.38
CA VAL A 304 -26.97 -15.77 -1.15
C VAL A 304 -28.33 -16.30 -0.66
N PHE A 305 -28.35 -16.81 0.57
CA PHE A 305 -29.55 -17.32 1.20
C PHE A 305 -29.98 -16.40 2.34
N ILE A 306 -31.23 -15.96 2.30
CA ILE A 306 -31.84 -15.17 3.37
C ILE A 306 -32.75 -16.11 4.16
N SER A 307 -32.41 -16.38 5.44
CA SER A 307 -33.15 -17.34 6.26
C SER A 307 -34.21 -16.69 7.14
N GLU A 308 -33.98 -15.47 7.59
CA GLU A 308 -34.89 -14.71 8.44
C GLU A 308 -34.74 -13.23 8.08
N GLY A 309 -35.82 -12.46 8.17
CA GLY A 309 -35.64 -11.03 7.95
C GLY A 309 -36.93 -10.23 8.07
N SER A 310 -36.71 -8.96 8.37
CA SER A 310 -37.74 -7.92 8.35
C SER A 310 -37.27 -6.76 7.48
N VAL A 311 -38.17 -6.27 6.66
CA VAL A 311 -37.95 -5.06 5.87
C VAL A 311 -38.86 -3.97 6.45
N PHE A 312 -38.26 -2.83 6.80
CA PHE A 312 -39.02 -1.70 7.38
C PHE A 312 -39.25 -0.66 6.30
N ALA A 313 -40.52 -0.37 6.00
CA ALA A 313 -40.86 0.74 5.13
C ALA A 313 -40.51 2.07 5.83
N LYS A 314 -39.86 2.99 5.11
CA LYS A 314 -39.69 4.36 5.59
C LYS A 314 -41.08 4.96 5.76
N ARG A 315 -41.51 5.24 7.00
CA ARG A 315 -42.71 6.08 7.20
C ARG A 315 -42.40 7.44 6.55
N ALA A 316 -43.11 7.80 5.52
CA ALA A 316 -43.09 9.16 5.01
C ALA A 316 -43.58 10.04 6.15
N ASN A 317 -42.72 10.92 6.67
CA ASN A 317 -43.14 11.96 7.62
C ASN A 317 -44.09 12.90 6.87
N ASN A 318 -45.42 12.71 7.08
CA ASN A 318 -46.45 13.65 6.68
C ASN A 318 -46.42 14.90 7.60
N GLN A 319 -45.32 15.61 7.70
CA GLN A 319 -45.24 16.86 8.45
C GLN A 319 -45.29 18.11 7.59
N ASP A 320 -45.43 18.00 6.26
CA ASP A 320 -45.50 19.16 5.37
C ASP A 320 -46.94 19.46 4.82
N LYS A 321 -48.00 19.01 5.49
CA LYS A 321 -49.38 19.33 5.07
C LYS A 321 -50.10 20.38 5.92
N ASN A 322 -49.50 21.00 6.90
CA ASN A 322 -50.19 22.00 7.73
C ASN A 322 -49.58 23.42 7.64
N ALA A 323 -48.96 23.78 6.53
CA ALA A 323 -48.41 25.14 6.35
C ALA A 323 -49.15 25.97 5.26
N SER A 324 -50.32 25.54 4.79
CA SER A 324 -51.03 26.30 3.75
C SER A 324 -52.51 26.57 4.04
N GLU A 325 -52.92 26.61 5.29
CA GLU A 325 -54.22 27.15 5.66
C GLU A 325 -54.12 28.11 6.83
N LYS A 326 -53.67 29.33 6.57
CA LYS A 326 -53.96 30.54 7.34
C LYS A 326 -53.44 31.76 6.56
N SER A 327 -54.21 32.20 5.60
CA SER A 327 -54.24 33.60 5.15
C SER A 327 -55.64 33.87 4.57
N ASP A 328 -56.52 34.32 5.44
CA ASP A 328 -57.58 35.26 5.15
C ASP A 328 -57.60 36.25 6.30
#